data_155078f1be1b9a97469c66d991c9d704
#
_entry.id   155078f1be1b9a97469c66d991c9d704
#
_cell.length_a   1.000
_cell.length_b   1.000
_cell.length_c   1.000
_cell.angle_alpha   90.00
_cell.angle_beta   90.00
_cell.angle_gamma   90.00
#
_symmetry.space_group_name_H-M   'P 1'
#
loop_
_entity.id
_entity.type
_entity.pdbx_description
1 polymer ?
#
loop_
_entity_poly.entity_id
_entity_poly.type
_entity_poly.pdbx_seq_one_letter_code
_entity_poly.pdbx_strand_id
1 'polypeptide(L)'
;MLREGSKTLPKDAQEKYFISVTHDEVNRGLLQNDKRDTQAIYFERTIDNIDEEIVTENSSNNAIASLYRDSIPIKNDAHGKMAPDVESTLLQEEMKKECRDNMKSSAIVQNTVPWVADGALSKSKKEAPPQWIPYLTSFGSKVISTVCESLFAAYTKPSTDPLDVELVAQNNGVISKTQSTGFARDDTLQILHSYVQPSCASDLTGKVLVLHGKSGMGKSWVMSKFIQELGSLHKEEDMTIFYRLLGTSSHSSDVLSLARNLHLQYNAVLDPQNQPPLLEDWENAKSWISEEIIKWPEDRGTLVLVLDSIDQLTAGYMALDVMSSWIPGLKKMLPDNVKVS
;
A
#
# COMPACT_ATOMS: atom_id res chain seq x y z
N MET A 1 5.08 -31.46 3.47
CA MET A 1 6.05 -31.59 2.35
C MET A 1 6.91 -30.35 2.16
N LEU A 2 6.39 -29.13 2.04
CA LEU A 2 7.23 -27.92 1.89
C LEU A 2 8.06 -27.61 3.15
N ARG A 3 7.48 -27.75 4.36
CA ARG A 3 8.18 -27.52 5.63
C ARG A 3 9.32 -28.52 5.91
N GLU A 4 9.20 -29.76 5.52
CA GLU A 4 10.29 -30.75 5.71
C GLU A 4 11.46 -30.51 4.74
N GLY A 5 11.18 -30.11 3.51
CA GLY A 5 12.21 -29.77 2.53
C GLY A 5 12.98 -28.48 2.86
N SER A 6 12.37 -27.56 3.61
CA SER A 6 13.02 -26.30 3.98
C SER A 6 14.03 -26.42 5.12
N LYS A 7 14.01 -27.49 5.91
CA LYS A 7 14.93 -27.73 7.05
C LYS A 7 16.40 -27.81 6.63
N THR A 8 16.69 -28.00 5.34
CA THR A 8 18.04 -28.02 4.77
C THR A 8 18.53 -26.65 4.30
N LEU A 9 17.65 -25.63 4.32
CA LEU A 9 17.98 -24.28 3.90
C LEU A 9 18.65 -23.49 5.04
N PRO A 10 19.46 -22.44 4.73
CA PRO A 10 19.92 -21.48 5.72
C PRO A 10 18.75 -20.84 6.51
N LYS A 11 18.96 -20.45 7.77
CA LYS A 11 17.89 -19.95 8.64
C LYS A 11 17.08 -18.81 8.03
N ASP A 12 17.73 -17.84 7.44
CA ASP A 12 17.12 -16.69 6.74
C ASP A 12 16.26 -17.09 5.53
N ALA A 13 16.64 -18.17 4.85
CA ALA A 13 15.82 -18.74 3.77
C ALA A 13 14.67 -19.61 4.31
N GLN A 14 14.85 -20.25 5.48
CA GLN A 14 13.78 -21.00 6.14
C GLN A 14 12.65 -20.10 6.61
N GLU A 15 12.94 -18.92 7.15
CA GLU A 15 11.95 -17.95 7.65
C GLU A 15 10.85 -17.71 6.64
N LYS A 16 11.18 -17.52 5.36
CA LYS A 16 10.21 -17.29 4.28
C LYS A 16 9.17 -18.39 4.10
N TYR A 17 9.43 -19.60 4.59
CA TYR A 17 8.51 -20.75 4.50
C TYR A 17 7.76 -21.03 5.79
N PHE A 18 8.18 -20.43 6.91
CA PHE A 18 7.62 -20.69 8.23
C PHE A 18 6.81 -19.53 8.78
N ILE A 19 7.12 -18.30 8.41
CA ILE A 19 6.36 -17.14 8.84
C ILE A 19 5.05 -16.99 8.05
N SER A 20 4.00 -16.58 8.75
CA SER A 20 2.74 -16.21 8.11
C SER A 20 2.89 -14.86 7.37
N VAL A 21 1.97 -14.58 6.45
CA VAL A 21 1.88 -13.25 5.79
C VAL A 21 1.79 -12.14 6.84
N THR A 22 0.99 -12.34 7.89
CA THR A 22 0.85 -11.38 9.00
C THR A 22 2.17 -11.16 9.75
N HIS A 23 2.96 -12.22 9.97
CA HIS A 23 4.27 -12.09 10.61
C HIS A 23 5.25 -11.30 9.72
N ASP A 24 5.26 -11.55 8.40
CA ASP A 24 6.09 -10.78 7.46
C ASP A 24 5.66 -9.30 7.41
N GLU A 25 4.35 -9.02 7.45
CA GLU A 25 3.82 -7.65 7.55
C GLU A 25 4.23 -6.95 8.84
N VAL A 26 4.19 -7.64 9.98
CA VAL A 26 4.67 -7.13 11.27
C VAL A 26 6.17 -6.84 11.22
N ASN A 27 6.96 -7.76 10.68
CA ASN A 27 8.40 -7.57 10.54
C ASN A 27 8.73 -6.33 9.71
N ARG A 28 8.14 -6.20 8.53
CA ARG A 28 8.43 -5.08 7.61
C ARG A 28 7.80 -3.77 8.05
N GLY A 29 6.55 -3.81 8.48
CA GLY A 29 5.78 -2.61 8.81
C GLY A 29 6.07 -2.05 10.20
N LEU A 30 6.42 -2.91 11.14
CA LEU A 30 6.59 -2.55 12.54
C LEU A 30 8.04 -2.73 13.02
N LEU A 31 8.60 -3.94 12.98
CA LEU A 31 9.88 -4.23 13.62
C LEU A 31 11.07 -3.64 12.89
N GLN A 32 11.04 -3.56 11.57
CA GLN A 32 12.08 -2.94 10.74
C GLN A 32 11.86 -1.44 10.48
N ASN A 33 10.79 -0.86 11.00
CA ASN A 33 10.48 0.55 10.80
C ASN A 33 11.18 1.43 11.85
N ASP A 34 12.06 2.31 11.43
CA ASP A 34 12.79 3.25 12.31
C ASP A 34 11.86 4.22 13.05
N LYS A 35 10.65 4.46 12.52
CA LYS A 35 9.65 5.36 13.11
C LYS A 35 8.62 4.63 13.99
N ARG A 36 8.78 3.32 14.22
CA ARG A 36 7.84 2.50 15.00
C ARG A 36 7.47 3.10 16.35
N ASP A 37 8.44 3.66 17.03
CA ASP A 37 8.26 4.21 18.38
C ASP A 37 7.35 5.46 18.46
N THR A 38 7.12 6.12 17.34
CA THR A 38 6.36 7.37 17.26
C THR A 38 5.10 7.25 16.41
N GLN A 39 4.98 6.21 15.60
CA GLN A 39 3.90 6.06 14.63
C GLN A 39 3.13 4.74 14.76
N ALA A 40 3.55 3.85 15.63
CA ALA A 40 2.91 2.55 15.79
C ALA A 40 2.49 2.29 17.25
N ILE A 41 1.36 1.59 17.40
CA ILE A 41 0.90 1.05 18.67
C ILE A 41 0.66 -0.43 18.48
N TYR A 42 1.21 -1.21 19.39
CA TYR A 42 0.98 -2.64 19.44
C TYR A 42 -0.12 -2.97 20.45
N PHE A 43 -1.23 -3.49 19.96
CA PHE A 43 -2.31 -4.00 20.78
C PHE A 43 -2.23 -5.51 20.88
N GLU A 44 -1.89 -6.00 22.05
CA GLU A 44 -1.89 -7.43 22.35
C GLU A 44 -3.15 -7.81 23.12
N ARG A 45 -3.90 -8.75 22.57
CA ARG A 45 -5.07 -9.32 23.22
C ARG A 45 -4.84 -10.79 23.54
N THR A 46 -5.00 -11.14 24.82
CA THR A 46 -5.07 -12.52 25.28
C THR A 46 -6.52 -12.88 25.58
N ILE A 47 -6.98 -14.03 25.14
CA ILE A 47 -8.31 -14.54 25.43
C ILE A 47 -8.15 -15.70 26.45
N ASP A 48 -8.66 -15.48 27.66
CA ASP A 48 -8.60 -16.52 28.72
C ASP A 48 -9.43 -17.74 28.33
N ASN A 49 -8.94 -18.92 28.71
CA ASN A 49 -9.60 -20.22 28.57
C ASN A 49 -9.93 -20.66 27.15
N ILE A 50 -9.40 -19.96 26.09
CA ILE A 50 -9.69 -20.32 24.70
C ILE A 50 -9.18 -21.72 24.34
N ASP A 51 -8.02 -22.11 24.86
CA ASP A 51 -7.42 -23.44 24.59
C ASP A 51 -8.24 -24.57 25.21
N GLU A 52 -8.86 -24.33 26.37
CA GLU A 52 -9.78 -25.26 27.01
C GLU A 52 -11.05 -25.44 26.17
N GLU A 53 -11.59 -24.38 25.65
CA GLU A 53 -12.78 -24.40 24.78
C GLU A 53 -12.58 -25.13 23.46
N ILE A 54 -11.37 -25.08 22.88
CA ILE A 54 -11.02 -25.84 21.67
C ILE A 54 -11.12 -27.36 21.92
N VAL A 55 -10.79 -27.80 23.11
CA VAL A 55 -10.76 -29.23 23.48
C VAL A 55 -12.12 -29.74 23.96
N THR A 56 -13.09 -28.87 24.24
CA THR A 56 -14.43 -29.29 24.73
C THR A 56 -15.18 -30.13 23.69
N GLU A 57 -16.12 -30.94 24.17
CA GLU A 57 -16.95 -31.81 23.33
C GLU A 57 -18.05 -31.04 22.57
N ASN A 58 -18.24 -29.77 22.87
CA ASN A 58 -19.23 -28.92 22.17
C ASN A 58 -18.72 -28.44 20.81
N SER A 59 -19.16 -29.12 19.77
CA SER A 59 -18.72 -28.83 18.39
C SER A 59 -18.97 -27.38 17.93
N SER A 60 -20.00 -26.70 18.46
CA SER A 60 -20.29 -25.31 18.14
C SER A 60 -19.25 -24.37 18.74
N ASN A 61 -18.87 -24.59 19.99
CA ASN A 61 -17.83 -23.79 20.67
C ASN A 61 -16.45 -24.02 20.02
N ASN A 62 -16.14 -25.27 19.68
CA ASN A 62 -14.89 -25.60 18.96
C ASN A 62 -14.76 -24.83 17.64
N ALA A 63 -15.82 -24.79 16.83
CA ALA A 63 -15.83 -24.08 15.56
C ALA A 63 -15.63 -22.57 15.75
N ILE A 64 -16.18 -21.99 16.82
CA ILE A 64 -16.01 -20.56 17.11
C ILE A 64 -14.61 -20.29 17.69
N ALA A 65 -14.13 -21.11 18.62
CA ALA A 65 -12.81 -20.95 19.23
C ALA A 65 -11.68 -21.06 18.19
N SER A 66 -11.80 -21.95 17.19
CA SER A 66 -10.84 -22.10 16.11
C SER A 66 -10.78 -20.90 15.14
N LEU A 67 -11.69 -19.94 15.22
CA LEU A 67 -11.56 -18.65 14.52
C LEU A 67 -10.58 -17.68 15.19
N TYR A 68 -10.25 -17.92 16.46
CA TYR A 68 -9.38 -17.05 17.25
C TYR A 68 -8.05 -17.73 17.63
N ARG A 69 -7.97 -19.04 17.46
CA ARG A 69 -6.81 -19.84 17.82
C ARG A 69 -6.61 -20.96 16.82
N ASP A 70 -5.42 -21.07 16.25
CA ASP A 70 -5.08 -22.17 15.35
C ASP A 70 -5.23 -23.53 16.04
N SER A 71 -5.90 -24.45 15.38
CA SER A 71 -6.21 -25.76 15.91
C SER A 71 -6.06 -26.86 14.86
N ILE A 72 -5.70 -28.05 15.31
CA ILE A 72 -5.52 -29.24 14.47
C ILE A 72 -6.42 -30.39 14.93
N PRO A 73 -6.90 -31.24 14.01
CA PRO A 73 -7.65 -32.43 14.40
C PRO A 73 -6.78 -33.40 15.21
N ILE A 74 -7.35 -33.93 16.30
CA ILE A 74 -6.69 -34.98 17.08
C ILE A 74 -6.68 -36.25 16.23
N LYS A 75 -5.49 -36.81 15.99
CA LYS A 75 -5.34 -38.05 15.23
C LYS A 75 -6.06 -39.20 15.93
N ASN A 76 -6.85 -39.96 15.15
CA ASN A 76 -7.62 -41.12 15.59
C ASN A 76 -8.80 -40.82 16.55
N ASP A 77 -9.25 -39.58 16.67
CA ASP A 77 -10.50 -39.29 17.35
C ASP A 77 -11.70 -39.44 16.42
N ALA A 78 -12.58 -40.41 16.75
CA ALA A 78 -13.79 -40.69 15.95
C ALA A 78 -14.84 -39.56 16.00
N HIS A 79 -14.72 -38.63 16.92
CA HIS A 79 -15.62 -37.50 17.12
C HIS A 79 -15.14 -36.18 16.55
N GLY A 80 -13.95 -36.18 15.89
CA GLY A 80 -13.38 -34.99 15.24
C GLY A 80 -12.95 -33.88 16.21
N LYS A 81 -12.50 -34.26 17.41
CA LYS A 81 -11.98 -33.32 18.41
C LYS A 81 -10.79 -32.54 17.84
N MET A 82 -10.71 -31.29 18.22
CA MET A 82 -9.62 -30.39 17.88
C MET A 82 -8.68 -30.21 19.07
N ALA A 83 -7.43 -29.89 18.79
CA ALA A 83 -6.47 -29.44 19.79
C ALA A 83 -5.77 -28.17 19.29
N PRO A 84 -5.29 -27.29 20.18
CA PRO A 84 -4.49 -26.15 19.78
C PRO A 84 -3.27 -26.60 18.95
N ASP A 85 -2.97 -25.90 17.86
CA ASP A 85 -1.75 -26.12 17.10
C ASP A 85 -0.56 -25.54 17.86
N VAL A 86 0.22 -26.42 18.48
CA VAL A 86 1.38 -26.03 19.31
C VAL A 86 2.43 -25.28 18.49
N GLU A 87 2.68 -25.69 17.24
CA GLU A 87 3.68 -25.04 16.37
C GLU A 87 3.26 -23.62 16.04
N SER A 88 2.03 -23.41 15.59
CA SER A 88 1.48 -22.07 15.30
C SER A 88 1.44 -21.20 16.56
N THR A 89 1.14 -21.80 17.71
CA THR A 89 1.14 -21.10 19.00
C THR A 89 2.52 -20.56 19.36
N LEU A 90 3.55 -21.40 19.24
CA LEU A 90 4.94 -20.99 19.53
C LEU A 90 5.40 -19.86 18.59
N LEU A 91 5.13 -19.97 17.31
CA LEU A 91 5.47 -18.92 16.33
C LEU A 91 4.75 -17.60 16.63
N GLN A 92 3.48 -17.66 17.05
CA GLN A 92 2.72 -16.47 17.44
C GLN A 92 3.28 -15.83 18.72
N GLU A 93 3.64 -16.62 19.74
CA GLU A 93 4.23 -16.10 20.97
C GLU A 93 5.65 -15.54 20.74
N GLU A 94 6.41 -16.12 19.84
CA GLU A 94 7.72 -15.59 19.42
C GLU A 94 7.54 -14.21 18.76
N MET A 95 6.64 -14.06 17.80
CA MET A 95 6.32 -12.76 17.17
C MET A 95 5.84 -11.73 18.20
N LYS A 96 4.94 -12.10 19.12
CA LYS A 96 4.48 -11.22 20.20
C LYS A 96 5.63 -10.77 21.10
N LYS A 97 6.54 -11.70 21.43
CA LYS A 97 7.73 -11.40 22.21
C LYS A 97 8.63 -10.42 21.47
N GLU A 98 8.89 -10.63 20.18
CA GLU A 98 9.67 -9.70 19.36
C GLU A 98 9.05 -8.30 19.35
N CYS A 99 7.72 -8.19 19.23
CA CYS A 99 7.03 -6.90 19.33
C CYS A 99 7.25 -6.24 20.70
N ARG A 100 7.12 -7.00 21.80
CA ARG A 100 7.34 -6.48 23.17
C ARG A 100 8.78 -6.03 23.42
N ASP A 101 9.75 -6.79 22.92
CA ASP A 101 11.18 -6.52 23.14
C ASP A 101 11.70 -5.34 22.30
N ASN A 102 11.08 -5.06 21.16
CA ASN A 102 11.53 -4.05 20.22
C ASN A 102 10.72 -2.75 20.23
N MET A 103 9.63 -2.66 20.96
CA MET A 103 8.81 -1.45 21.07
C MET A 103 8.90 -0.81 22.44
N LYS A 104 8.71 0.50 22.52
CA LYS A 104 8.61 1.21 23.80
C LYS A 104 7.37 0.74 24.57
N SER A 105 7.50 0.58 25.86
CA SER A 105 6.39 0.17 26.74
C SER A 105 5.15 1.09 26.65
N SER A 106 5.36 2.39 26.34
CA SER A 106 4.27 3.35 26.14
C SER A 106 3.47 3.11 24.84
N ALA A 107 4.05 2.39 23.88
CA ALA A 107 3.43 2.03 22.60
C ALA A 107 2.81 0.61 22.64
N ILE A 108 2.87 -0.09 23.77
CA ILE A 108 2.32 -1.44 23.95
C ILE A 108 1.09 -1.35 24.84
N VAL A 109 -0.02 -1.91 24.37
CA VAL A 109 -1.27 -2.02 25.11
C VAL A 109 -1.65 -3.49 25.20
N GLN A 110 -1.54 -4.07 26.40
CA GLN A 110 -1.89 -5.47 26.65
C GLN A 110 -3.26 -5.55 27.32
N ASN A 111 -4.09 -6.43 26.84
CA ASN A 111 -5.42 -6.67 27.40
C ASN A 111 -5.72 -8.17 27.47
N THR A 112 -6.29 -8.59 28.58
CA THR A 112 -6.83 -9.93 28.74
C THR A 112 -8.35 -9.83 28.77
N VAL A 113 -9.01 -10.65 27.95
CA VAL A 113 -10.47 -10.71 27.86
C VAL A 113 -10.93 -12.15 28.09
N PRO A 114 -12.05 -12.37 28.78
CA PRO A 114 -12.57 -13.71 28.96
C PRO A 114 -13.11 -14.27 27.64
N TRP A 115 -13.02 -15.59 27.50
CA TRP A 115 -13.73 -16.27 26.43
C TRP A 115 -15.24 -16.06 26.55
N VAL A 116 -15.92 -15.89 25.45
CA VAL A 116 -17.38 -15.82 25.36
C VAL A 116 -17.83 -16.76 24.25
N ALA A 117 -18.73 -17.69 24.57
CA ALA A 117 -19.15 -18.77 23.67
C ALA A 117 -19.67 -18.30 22.29
N ASP A 118 -20.26 -17.12 22.22
CA ASP A 118 -20.70 -16.51 20.95
C ASP A 118 -19.56 -15.78 20.19
N GLY A 119 -18.34 -15.78 20.73
CA GLY A 119 -17.21 -15.01 20.20
C GLY A 119 -17.36 -13.49 20.44
N ALA A 120 -16.36 -12.71 20.00
CA ALA A 120 -16.33 -11.25 20.20
C ALA A 120 -17.43 -10.51 19.45
N LEU A 121 -17.83 -11.04 18.30
CA LEU A 121 -18.83 -10.45 17.41
C LEU A 121 -19.71 -11.58 16.87
N SER A 122 -20.78 -11.90 17.58
CA SER A 122 -21.79 -12.78 17.04
C SER A 122 -22.39 -12.15 15.77
N LYS A 123 -22.45 -12.91 14.67
CA LYS A 123 -23.12 -12.48 13.44
C LYS A 123 -24.60 -12.10 13.64
N SER A 124 -25.21 -12.60 14.74
CA SER A 124 -26.61 -12.37 15.10
C SER A 124 -26.84 -11.22 16.08
N LYS A 125 -25.78 -10.73 16.75
CA LYS A 125 -25.90 -9.66 17.75
C LYS A 125 -25.16 -8.43 17.27
N LYS A 126 -25.82 -7.27 17.29
CA LYS A 126 -25.23 -5.96 16.95
C LYS A 126 -24.37 -5.39 18.08
N GLU A 127 -24.38 -5.99 19.27
CA GLU A 127 -23.71 -5.48 20.46
C GLU A 127 -22.60 -6.45 20.89
N ALA A 128 -21.47 -5.87 21.28
CA ALA A 128 -20.37 -6.65 21.84
C ALA A 128 -20.76 -7.26 23.19
N PRO A 129 -20.19 -8.43 23.56
CA PRO A 129 -20.39 -9.00 24.88
C PRO A 129 -20.02 -7.98 25.97
N PRO A 130 -20.82 -7.82 27.04
CA PRO A 130 -20.55 -6.84 28.09
C PRO A 130 -19.15 -6.97 28.71
N GLN A 131 -18.62 -8.17 28.79
CA GLN A 131 -17.27 -8.47 29.30
C GLN A 131 -16.15 -7.89 28.42
N TRP A 132 -16.44 -7.62 27.14
CA TRP A 132 -15.47 -7.07 26.18
C TRP A 132 -15.57 -5.56 26.02
N ILE A 133 -16.63 -4.93 26.57
CA ILE A 133 -16.83 -3.48 26.45
C ILE A 133 -15.65 -2.67 26.99
N PRO A 134 -15.07 -2.97 28.19
CA PRO A 134 -13.92 -2.23 28.69
C PRO A 134 -12.72 -2.30 27.76
N TYR A 135 -12.44 -3.48 27.20
CA TYR A 135 -11.37 -3.66 26.21
C TYR A 135 -11.63 -2.85 24.95
N LEU A 136 -12.82 -2.95 24.35
CA LEU A 136 -13.16 -2.24 23.12
C LEU A 136 -13.15 -0.72 23.32
N THR A 137 -13.57 -0.24 24.47
CA THR A 137 -13.52 1.19 24.84
C THR A 137 -12.08 1.66 24.96
N SER A 138 -11.23 0.91 25.67
CA SER A 138 -9.80 1.22 25.79
C SER A 138 -9.09 1.24 24.44
N PHE A 139 -9.35 0.23 23.62
CA PHE A 139 -8.83 0.13 22.25
C PHE A 139 -9.23 1.35 21.42
N GLY A 140 -10.54 1.64 21.35
CA GLY A 140 -11.07 2.77 20.56
C GLY A 140 -10.51 4.11 21.04
N SER A 141 -10.49 4.35 22.35
CA SER A 141 -9.93 5.59 22.93
C SER A 141 -8.45 5.76 22.61
N LYS A 142 -7.66 4.70 22.68
CA LYS A 142 -6.23 4.76 22.38
C LYS A 142 -5.97 5.01 20.88
N VAL A 143 -6.73 4.36 20.00
CA VAL A 143 -6.65 4.62 18.55
C VAL A 143 -6.98 6.09 18.26
N ILE A 144 -8.11 6.59 18.79
CA ILE A 144 -8.54 7.98 18.57
C ILE A 144 -7.49 8.96 19.08
N SER A 145 -7.00 8.79 20.32
CA SER A 145 -5.98 9.71 20.88
C SER A 145 -4.72 9.74 20.04
N THR A 146 -4.23 8.58 19.60
CA THR A 146 -3.01 8.50 18.77
C THR A 146 -3.19 9.15 17.41
N VAL A 147 -4.34 8.91 16.75
CA VAL A 147 -4.66 9.58 15.47
C VAL A 147 -4.75 11.08 15.67
N CYS A 148 -5.44 11.56 16.73
CA CYS A 148 -5.52 12.99 17.05
C CYS A 148 -4.15 13.60 17.33
N GLU A 149 -3.31 12.96 18.14
CA GLU A 149 -1.96 13.43 18.44
C GLU A 149 -1.10 13.52 17.17
N SER A 150 -1.19 12.53 16.30
CA SER A 150 -0.48 12.50 15.01
C SER A 150 -0.97 13.62 14.08
N LEU A 151 -2.28 13.84 14.01
CA LEU A 151 -2.88 14.95 13.24
C LEU A 151 -2.45 16.32 13.78
N PHE A 152 -2.53 16.54 15.09
CA PHE A 152 -2.07 17.78 15.71
C PHE A 152 -0.58 18.02 15.46
N ALA A 153 0.26 17.00 15.61
CA ALA A 153 1.69 17.11 15.34
C ALA A 153 1.97 17.43 13.86
N ALA A 154 1.18 16.91 12.94
CA ALA A 154 1.27 17.23 11.52
C ALA A 154 0.80 18.67 11.23
N TYR A 155 -0.27 19.12 11.90
CA TYR A 155 -0.85 20.45 11.69
C TYR A 155 0.01 21.58 12.27
N THR A 156 0.80 21.30 13.31
CA THR A 156 1.70 22.29 13.94
C THR A 156 3.08 22.37 13.28
N LYS A 157 3.36 21.55 12.27
CA LYS A 157 4.57 21.70 11.45
C LYS A 157 4.43 22.94 10.57
N PRO A 158 5.54 23.71 10.37
CA PRO A 158 5.52 24.84 9.45
C PRO A 158 5.02 24.36 8.08
N SER A 159 4.20 25.19 7.44
CA SER A 159 3.54 24.87 6.18
C SER A 159 4.56 24.42 5.14
N THR A 160 4.64 23.12 4.95
CA THR A 160 5.31 22.54 3.80
C THR A 160 4.35 22.73 2.62
N ASP A 161 4.87 23.18 1.49
CA ASP A 161 4.07 23.29 0.26
C ASP A 161 3.36 21.95 0.01
N PRO A 162 2.04 21.93 -0.19
CA PRO A 162 1.30 20.70 -0.47
C PRO A 162 1.88 19.91 -1.65
N LEU A 163 2.45 20.58 -2.64
CA LEU A 163 3.13 19.93 -3.76
C LEU A 163 4.39 19.20 -3.30
N ASP A 164 5.21 19.82 -2.45
CA ASP A 164 6.42 19.18 -1.93
C ASP A 164 6.09 17.94 -1.10
N VAL A 165 5.05 18.00 -0.28
CA VAL A 165 4.55 16.86 0.50
C VAL A 165 4.15 15.71 -0.42
N GLU A 166 3.42 16.01 -1.48
CA GLU A 166 3.00 15.00 -2.46
C GLU A 166 4.21 14.40 -3.20
N LEU A 167 5.14 15.22 -3.68
CA LEU A 167 6.33 14.75 -4.38
C LEU A 167 7.21 13.86 -3.50
N VAL A 168 7.36 14.21 -2.21
CA VAL A 168 8.08 13.37 -1.23
C VAL A 168 7.35 12.04 -1.01
N ALA A 169 6.03 12.05 -0.89
CA ALA A 169 5.23 10.83 -0.74
C ALA A 169 5.37 9.91 -1.96
N GLN A 170 5.31 10.46 -3.16
CA GLN A 170 5.48 9.72 -4.41
C GLN A 170 6.89 9.13 -4.53
N ASN A 171 7.93 9.90 -4.22
CA ASN A 171 9.30 9.42 -4.25
C ASN A 171 9.54 8.29 -3.24
N ASN A 172 9.03 8.43 -2.02
CA ASN A 172 9.09 7.37 -1.01
C ASN A 172 8.35 6.09 -1.48
N GLY A 173 7.23 6.25 -2.19
CA GLY A 173 6.50 5.15 -2.81
C GLY A 173 7.35 4.39 -3.83
N VAL A 174 8.05 5.09 -4.72
CA VAL A 174 8.98 4.50 -5.70
C VAL A 174 10.11 3.75 -4.99
N ILE A 175 10.78 4.39 -4.04
CA ILE A 175 11.87 3.78 -3.27
C ILE A 175 11.40 2.51 -2.56
N SER A 176 10.29 2.57 -1.85
CA SER A 176 9.73 1.42 -1.12
C SER A 176 9.44 0.23 -2.03
N LYS A 177 8.89 0.45 -3.22
CA LYS A 177 8.59 -0.61 -4.18
C LYS A 177 9.85 -1.22 -4.78
N THR A 178 10.89 -0.42 -5.04
CA THR A 178 12.15 -0.89 -5.66
C THR A 178 13.10 -1.56 -4.66
N GLN A 179 12.96 -1.33 -3.36
CA GLN A 179 13.73 -2.04 -2.32
C GLN A 179 13.36 -3.53 -2.23
N SER A 180 12.16 -3.92 -2.62
CA SER A 180 11.81 -5.34 -2.68
C SER A 180 12.53 -6.00 -3.87
N THR A 181 13.09 -7.20 -3.67
CA THR A 181 13.66 -7.99 -4.76
C THR A 181 12.60 -8.31 -5.79
N GLY A 182 12.62 -7.61 -6.91
CA GLY A 182 11.80 -7.91 -8.08
C GLY A 182 12.44 -9.02 -8.92
N PHE A 183 11.63 -9.84 -9.55
CA PHE A 183 12.10 -10.77 -10.56
C PHE A 183 12.47 -9.99 -11.84
N ALA A 184 13.50 -10.44 -12.54
CA ALA A 184 13.93 -9.86 -13.81
C ALA A 184 12.74 -9.65 -14.77
N ARG A 185 12.55 -8.40 -15.18
CA ARG A 185 11.55 -7.95 -16.16
C ARG A 185 12.23 -7.09 -17.22
N ASP A 186 13.46 -7.48 -17.58
CA ASP A 186 14.33 -6.69 -18.43
C ASP A 186 13.70 -6.41 -19.80
N ASP A 187 13.00 -7.39 -20.38
CA ASP A 187 12.26 -7.20 -21.63
C ASP A 187 11.20 -6.08 -21.53
N THR A 188 10.44 -6.09 -20.42
CA THR A 188 9.40 -5.06 -20.20
C THR A 188 10.00 -3.69 -19.93
N LEU A 189 11.09 -3.62 -19.16
CA LEU A 189 11.82 -2.37 -18.91
C LEU A 189 12.42 -1.84 -20.22
N GLN A 190 12.98 -2.70 -21.05
CA GLN A 190 13.52 -2.33 -22.35
C GLN A 190 12.46 -1.70 -23.28
N ILE A 191 11.25 -2.26 -23.30
CA ILE A 191 10.12 -1.68 -24.06
C ILE A 191 9.77 -0.29 -23.52
N LEU A 192 9.68 -0.12 -22.19
CA LEU A 192 9.40 1.18 -21.57
C LEU A 192 10.49 2.20 -21.89
N HIS A 193 11.77 1.83 -21.79
CA HIS A 193 12.88 2.70 -22.15
C HIS A 193 12.88 3.07 -23.64
N SER A 194 12.62 2.09 -24.52
CA SER A 194 12.53 2.34 -25.96
C SER A 194 11.39 3.31 -26.30
N TYR A 195 10.29 3.26 -25.56
CA TYR A 195 9.14 4.15 -25.80
C TYR A 195 9.46 5.62 -25.53
N VAL A 196 10.29 5.92 -24.54
CA VAL A 196 10.60 7.32 -24.17
C VAL A 196 11.74 7.93 -24.98
N GLN A 197 12.52 7.12 -25.70
CA GLN A 197 13.61 7.62 -26.53
C GLN A 197 13.11 8.44 -27.74
N PRO A 198 13.79 9.54 -28.12
CA PRO A 198 13.42 10.33 -29.27
C PRO A 198 13.44 9.55 -30.59
N SER A 199 14.30 8.52 -30.69
CA SER A 199 14.41 7.61 -31.84
C SER A 199 13.43 6.44 -31.80
N CYS A 200 12.39 6.53 -30.98
CA CYS A 200 11.39 5.47 -30.83
C CYS A 200 10.84 5.03 -32.19
N ALA A 201 10.71 3.73 -32.37
CA ALA A 201 10.11 3.13 -33.55
C ALA A 201 8.78 3.83 -33.89
N SER A 202 8.60 4.19 -35.17
CA SER A 202 7.47 4.96 -35.68
C SER A 202 6.08 4.47 -35.25
N ASP A 203 5.98 3.18 -34.90
CA ASP A 203 4.74 2.53 -34.51
C ASP A 203 4.25 2.89 -33.09
N LEU A 204 5.11 3.42 -32.21
CA LEU A 204 4.78 3.83 -30.85
C LEU A 204 4.60 5.35 -30.69
N THR A 205 4.99 6.11 -31.69
CA THR A 205 4.89 7.58 -31.70
C THR A 205 3.44 8.02 -31.60
N GLY A 206 3.16 8.98 -30.73
CA GLY A 206 1.82 9.54 -30.53
C GLY A 206 0.83 8.64 -29.79
N LYS A 207 1.25 7.47 -29.29
CA LYS A 207 0.39 6.51 -28.58
C LYS A 207 0.69 6.51 -27.08
N VAL A 208 -0.31 6.11 -26.28
CA VAL A 208 -0.16 5.82 -24.86
C VAL A 208 0.34 4.39 -24.70
N LEU A 209 1.36 4.19 -23.87
CA LEU A 209 1.83 2.85 -23.53
C LEU A 209 1.12 2.34 -22.29
N VAL A 210 0.43 1.20 -22.39
CA VAL A 210 -0.35 0.63 -21.27
C VAL A 210 0.27 -0.67 -20.81
N LEU A 211 0.75 -0.69 -19.56
CA LEU A 211 1.20 -1.89 -18.88
C LEU A 211 0.01 -2.52 -18.11
N HIS A 212 -0.49 -3.67 -18.58
CA HIS A 212 -1.58 -4.37 -17.91
C HIS A 212 -1.19 -5.78 -17.48
N GLY A 213 -1.93 -6.35 -16.51
CA GLY A 213 -1.72 -7.71 -16.02
C GLY A 213 -2.48 -7.96 -14.72
N LYS A 214 -2.55 -9.22 -14.31
CA LYS A 214 -3.24 -9.62 -13.06
C LYS A 214 -2.60 -8.96 -11.83
N SER A 215 -3.38 -8.84 -10.75
CA SER A 215 -2.85 -8.40 -9.46
C SER A 215 -1.67 -9.29 -9.02
N GLY A 216 -0.67 -8.70 -8.34
CA GLY A 216 0.51 -9.42 -7.88
C GLY A 216 1.57 -9.73 -8.95
N MET A 217 1.39 -9.36 -10.22
CA MET A 217 2.35 -9.61 -11.30
C MET A 217 3.54 -8.65 -11.32
N GLY A 218 3.66 -7.75 -10.36
CA GLY A 218 4.80 -6.84 -10.23
C GLY A 218 4.74 -5.59 -11.12
N LYS A 219 3.57 -5.19 -11.65
CA LYS A 219 3.42 -3.98 -12.48
C LYS A 219 3.99 -2.73 -11.81
N SER A 220 3.57 -2.46 -10.57
CA SER A 220 4.04 -1.29 -9.82
C SER A 220 5.54 -1.33 -9.51
N TRP A 221 6.12 -2.53 -9.35
CA TRP A 221 7.56 -2.68 -9.23
C TRP A 221 8.26 -2.27 -10.54
N VAL A 222 7.79 -2.78 -11.68
CA VAL A 222 8.34 -2.43 -13.01
C VAL A 222 8.25 -0.93 -13.26
N MET A 223 7.09 -0.31 -13.01
CA MET A 223 6.90 1.13 -13.20
C MET A 223 7.80 1.94 -12.26
N SER A 224 7.92 1.55 -11.00
CA SER A 224 8.82 2.22 -10.05
C SER A 224 10.29 2.07 -10.43
N LYS A 225 10.69 0.88 -10.90
CA LYS A 225 12.04 0.63 -11.39
C LYS A 225 12.34 1.47 -12.64
N PHE A 226 11.40 1.52 -13.58
CA PHE A 226 11.49 2.38 -14.77
C PHE A 226 11.67 3.87 -14.41
N ILE A 227 10.85 4.40 -13.48
CA ILE A 227 10.98 5.78 -12.99
C ILE A 227 12.37 6.04 -12.39
N GLN A 228 12.87 5.10 -11.58
CA GLN A 228 14.20 5.20 -10.97
C GLN A 228 15.31 5.21 -12.04
N GLU A 229 15.19 4.37 -13.05
CA GLU A 229 16.16 4.24 -14.14
C GLU A 229 16.13 5.43 -15.09
N LEU A 230 14.97 6.03 -15.36
CA LEU A 230 14.86 7.25 -16.17
C LEU A 230 15.78 8.36 -15.67
N GLY A 231 15.79 8.62 -14.37
CA GLY A 231 16.62 9.65 -13.76
C GLY A 231 18.13 9.36 -13.83
N SER A 232 18.53 8.10 -14.04
CA SER A 232 19.93 7.70 -14.09
C SER A 232 20.46 7.50 -15.50
N LEU A 233 19.66 6.92 -16.41
CA LEU A 233 20.06 6.53 -17.75
C LEU A 233 19.94 7.67 -18.76
N HIS A 234 19.02 8.60 -18.54
CA HIS A 234 18.69 9.68 -19.46
C HIS A 234 19.12 11.06 -18.93
N LYS A 235 20.20 11.12 -18.15
CA LYS A 235 20.70 12.38 -17.56
C LYS A 235 21.12 13.44 -18.58
N GLU A 236 21.50 13.02 -19.77
CA GLU A 236 21.94 13.92 -20.86
C GLU A 236 20.79 14.31 -21.77
N GLU A 237 19.62 13.69 -21.63
CA GLU A 237 18.44 14.01 -22.39
C GLU A 237 17.64 15.09 -21.67
N ASP A 238 17.13 16.06 -22.42
CA ASP A 238 16.26 17.10 -21.88
C ASP A 238 14.86 16.50 -21.66
N MET A 239 14.69 15.88 -20.45
CA MET A 239 13.52 15.11 -20.10
C MET A 239 12.93 15.54 -18.75
N THR A 240 11.66 15.85 -18.73
CA THR A 240 10.89 16.14 -17.52
C THR A 240 9.97 14.97 -17.20
N ILE A 241 10.06 14.43 -15.98
CA ILE A 241 9.32 13.25 -15.56
C ILE A 241 8.28 13.64 -14.52
N PHE A 242 7.00 13.44 -14.84
CA PHE A 242 5.91 13.50 -13.89
C PHE A 242 5.40 12.09 -13.64
N TYR A 243 5.35 11.67 -12.39
CA TYR A 243 4.84 10.35 -12.05
C TYR A 243 3.91 10.39 -10.85
N ARG A 244 2.93 9.48 -10.85
CA ARG A 244 2.01 9.27 -9.72
C ARG A 244 1.75 7.77 -9.55
N LEU A 245 2.07 7.31 -8.36
CA LEU A 245 1.64 6.01 -7.86
C LEU A 245 0.29 6.23 -7.17
N LEU A 246 -0.79 5.95 -7.89
CA LEU A 246 -2.15 6.26 -7.45
C LEU A 246 -2.52 5.42 -6.23
N GLY A 247 -3.23 6.02 -5.29
CA GLY A 247 -3.57 5.40 -4.01
C GLY A 247 -2.48 5.44 -2.93
N THR A 248 -1.30 6.02 -3.20
CA THR A 248 -0.23 6.12 -2.18
C THR A 248 -0.39 7.31 -1.25
N SER A 249 -1.13 8.32 -1.67
CA SER A 249 -1.45 9.51 -0.87
C SER A 249 -2.92 9.88 -1.01
N SER A 250 -3.43 10.74 -0.13
CA SER A 250 -4.78 11.30 -0.26
C SER A 250 -4.93 12.14 -1.53
N HIS A 251 -3.87 12.78 -1.97
CA HIS A 251 -3.84 13.63 -3.17
C HIS A 251 -3.71 12.85 -4.48
N SER A 252 -3.31 11.58 -4.42
CA SER A 252 -3.26 10.69 -5.58
C SER A 252 -4.38 9.65 -5.61
N SER A 253 -5.37 9.76 -4.70
CA SER A 253 -6.48 8.81 -4.60
C SER A 253 -7.75 9.23 -5.33
N ASP A 254 -7.86 10.51 -5.72
CA ASP A 254 -8.96 11.02 -6.51
C ASP A 254 -8.45 11.82 -7.72
N VAL A 255 -9.23 11.81 -8.78
CA VAL A 255 -8.82 12.33 -10.09
C VAL A 255 -8.74 13.85 -10.14
N LEU A 256 -9.56 14.54 -9.34
CA LEU A 256 -9.49 16.01 -9.25
C LEU A 256 -8.23 16.46 -8.50
N SER A 257 -7.92 15.81 -7.41
CA SER A 257 -6.68 16.05 -6.65
C SER A 257 -5.43 15.69 -7.47
N LEU A 258 -5.48 14.59 -8.22
CA LEU A 258 -4.43 14.22 -9.17
C LEU A 258 -4.17 15.32 -10.20
N ALA A 259 -5.23 15.82 -10.87
CA ALA A 259 -5.11 16.87 -11.86
C ALA A 259 -4.58 18.17 -11.27
N ARG A 260 -5.04 18.57 -10.08
CA ARG A 260 -4.55 19.76 -9.35
C ARG A 260 -3.06 19.66 -9.03
N ASN A 261 -2.62 18.51 -8.53
CA ASN A 261 -1.20 18.30 -8.21
C ASN A 261 -0.30 18.27 -9.45
N LEU A 262 -0.76 17.65 -10.54
CA LEU A 262 -0.04 17.71 -11.81
C LEU A 262 0.00 19.13 -12.38
N HIS A 263 -1.09 19.90 -12.25
CA HIS A 263 -1.15 21.29 -12.68
C HIS A 263 -0.18 22.19 -11.91
N LEU A 264 -0.10 22.03 -10.58
CA LEU A 264 0.87 22.73 -9.76
C LEU A 264 2.31 22.39 -10.17
N GLN A 265 2.61 21.10 -10.35
CA GLN A 265 3.94 20.65 -10.76
C GLN A 265 4.32 21.14 -12.15
N TYR A 266 3.40 21.09 -13.09
CA TYR A 266 3.58 21.57 -14.47
C TYR A 266 3.96 23.06 -14.49
N ASN A 267 3.21 23.88 -13.75
CA ASN A 267 3.46 25.32 -13.69
C ASN A 267 4.73 25.64 -12.89
N ALA A 268 5.04 24.90 -11.83
CA ALA A 268 6.29 25.08 -11.10
C ALA A 268 7.54 24.84 -11.96
N VAL A 269 7.45 23.98 -12.99
CA VAL A 269 8.54 23.75 -13.94
C VAL A 269 8.59 24.82 -15.02
N LEU A 270 7.43 25.28 -15.53
CA LEU A 270 7.38 26.24 -16.63
C LEU A 270 7.55 27.68 -16.16
N ASP A 271 6.91 28.06 -15.09
CA ASP A 271 6.94 29.42 -14.53
C ASP A 271 6.91 29.38 -12.98
N PRO A 272 8.06 29.16 -12.33
CA PRO A 272 8.15 29.02 -10.88
C PRO A 272 7.72 30.26 -10.11
N GLN A 273 7.63 31.43 -10.76
CA GLN A 273 7.31 32.69 -10.09
C GLN A 273 5.81 32.98 -10.07
N ASN A 274 5.03 32.31 -10.89
CA ASN A 274 3.59 32.50 -10.98
C ASN A 274 2.84 31.30 -10.39
N GLN A 275 1.93 31.58 -9.47
CA GLN A 275 1.00 30.54 -9.02
C GLN A 275 -0.09 30.35 -10.08
N PRO A 276 -0.32 29.13 -10.54
CA PRO A 276 -1.37 28.86 -11.51
C PRO A 276 -2.74 29.08 -10.88
N PRO A 277 -3.77 29.40 -11.66
CA PRO A 277 -5.13 29.44 -11.16
C PRO A 277 -5.56 28.07 -10.67
N LEU A 278 -6.33 28.02 -9.59
CA LEU A 278 -6.81 26.76 -9.06
C LEU A 278 -7.78 26.10 -10.05
N LEU A 279 -7.61 24.79 -10.30
CA LEU A 279 -8.60 24.00 -11.00
C LEU A 279 -9.78 23.72 -10.05
N GLU A 280 -10.85 24.52 -10.17
CA GLU A 280 -11.94 24.57 -9.19
C GLU A 280 -12.80 23.30 -9.24
N ASP A 281 -13.12 22.82 -10.42
CA ASP A 281 -14.03 21.72 -10.65
C ASP A 281 -13.46 20.61 -11.55
N TRP A 282 -14.21 19.53 -11.67
CA TRP A 282 -13.82 18.36 -12.47
C TRP A 282 -13.72 18.66 -13.97
N GLU A 283 -14.60 19.46 -14.52
CA GLU A 283 -14.59 19.75 -15.98
C GLU A 283 -13.34 20.55 -16.37
N ASN A 284 -12.97 21.55 -15.57
CA ASN A 284 -11.73 22.28 -15.73
C ASN A 284 -10.49 21.38 -15.56
N ALA A 285 -10.49 20.54 -14.53
CA ALA A 285 -9.41 19.60 -14.26
C ALA A 285 -9.25 18.55 -15.38
N LYS A 286 -10.34 18.01 -15.86
CA LYS A 286 -10.39 17.06 -16.97
C LYS A 286 -9.89 17.67 -18.28
N SER A 287 -10.36 18.86 -18.61
CA SER A 287 -9.90 19.59 -19.81
C SER A 287 -8.40 19.83 -19.70
N TRP A 288 -7.92 20.30 -18.57
CA TRP A 288 -6.51 20.56 -18.36
C TRP A 288 -5.64 19.32 -18.51
N ILE A 289 -5.95 18.21 -17.82
CA ILE A 289 -5.15 17.00 -17.86
C ILE A 289 -5.21 16.28 -19.22
N SER A 290 -6.31 16.42 -19.97
CA SER A 290 -6.46 15.76 -21.28
C SER A 290 -5.96 16.59 -22.45
N GLU A 291 -5.91 17.92 -22.33
CA GLU A 291 -5.68 18.81 -23.46
C GLU A 291 -4.54 19.81 -23.23
N GLU A 292 -4.37 20.31 -22.00
CA GLU A 292 -3.35 21.33 -21.74
C GLU A 292 -1.99 20.74 -21.42
N ILE A 293 -1.93 19.65 -20.64
CA ILE A 293 -0.67 19.00 -20.28
C ILE A 293 0.11 18.52 -21.53
N ILE A 294 -0.60 18.14 -22.59
CA ILE A 294 0.02 17.69 -23.84
C ILE A 294 0.58 18.85 -24.70
N LYS A 295 0.32 20.10 -24.33
CA LYS A 295 0.92 21.30 -24.96
C LYS A 295 2.28 21.62 -24.35
N TRP A 296 2.99 20.63 -23.85
CA TRP A 296 4.33 20.77 -23.31
C TRP A 296 5.26 21.45 -24.33
N PRO A 297 5.96 22.53 -23.94
CA PRO A 297 6.80 23.28 -24.89
C PRO A 297 7.95 22.44 -25.44
N GLU A 298 8.18 22.49 -26.74
CA GLU A 298 9.25 21.74 -27.41
C GLU A 298 10.66 22.14 -26.94
N ASP A 299 10.85 23.40 -26.59
CA ASP A 299 12.10 23.94 -26.04
C ASP A 299 12.41 23.44 -24.59
N ARG A 300 11.46 22.76 -23.96
CA ARG A 300 11.59 22.09 -22.64
C ARG A 300 11.87 20.60 -22.76
N GLY A 301 12.17 20.11 -23.96
CA GLY A 301 12.46 18.70 -24.20
C GLY A 301 11.23 17.79 -24.07
N THR A 302 11.43 16.58 -23.63
CA THR A 302 10.38 15.55 -23.57
C THR A 302 9.70 15.50 -22.19
N LEU A 303 8.37 15.59 -22.16
CA LEU A 303 7.56 15.28 -20.97
C LEU A 303 7.23 13.80 -20.94
N VAL A 304 7.56 13.13 -19.84
CA VAL A 304 7.15 11.74 -19.55
C VAL A 304 6.18 11.75 -18.38
N LEU A 305 4.94 11.38 -18.64
CA LEU A 305 3.89 11.22 -17.62
C LEU A 305 3.67 9.73 -17.32
N VAL A 306 3.92 9.33 -16.10
CA VAL A 306 3.75 7.94 -15.63
C VAL A 306 2.63 7.85 -14.59
N LEU A 307 1.60 7.04 -14.86
CA LEU A 307 0.46 6.83 -13.97
C LEU A 307 0.35 5.33 -13.61
N ASP A 308 0.75 4.94 -12.40
CA ASP A 308 0.62 3.55 -11.93
C ASP A 308 -0.64 3.37 -11.08
N SER A 309 -1.25 2.17 -11.15
CA SER A 309 -2.38 1.76 -10.32
C SER A 309 -3.65 2.62 -10.51
N ILE A 310 -4.05 2.88 -11.75
CA ILE A 310 -5.26 3.67 -12.08
C ILE A 310 -6.52 3.10 -11.43
N ASP A 311 -6.55 1.79 -11.16
CA ASP A 311 -7.62 1.09 -10.44
C ASP A 311 -7.76 1.52 -8.97
N GLN A 312 -6.80 2.22 -8.40
CA GLN A 312 -6.84 2.76 -7.03
C GLN A 312 -7.52 4.12 -6.92
N LEU A 313 -7.88 4.73 -8.03
CA LEU A 313 -8.67 5.96 -7.99
C LEU A 313 -10.06 5.68 -7.42
N THR A 314 -10.48 6.51 -6.47
CA THR A 314 -11.84 6.41 -5.92
C THR A 314 -12.88 6.68 -7.00
N ALA A 315 -14.05 6.04 -6.88
CA ALA A 315 -15.14 6.11 -7.85
C ALA A 315 -15.81 7.51 -7.98
N GLY A 316 -15.29 8.50 -7.26
CA GLY A 316 -15.68 9.90 -7.46
C GLY A 316 -15.43 10.30 -8.93
N TYR A 317 -16.39 10.96 -9.52
CA TYR A 317 -16.38 11.38 -10.93
C TYR A 317 -16.28 10.23 -11.96
N MET A 318 -16.62 9.00 -11.59
CA MET A 318 -16.60 7.82 -12.49
C MET A 318 -15.26 7.67 -13.23
N ALA A 319 -14.15 7.88 -12.53
CA ALA A 319 -12.82 8.01 -13.11
C ALA A 319 -12.41 6.83 -14.00
N LEU A 320 -12.79 5.61 -13.61
CA LEU A 320 -12.51 4.40 -14.38
C LEU A 320 -13.42 4.25 -15.58
N ASP A 321 -14.71 4.59 -15.45
CA ASP A 321 -15.72 4.43 -16.52
C ASP A 321 -15.47 5.39 -17.68
N VAL A 322 -14.83 6.50 -17.42
CA VAL A 322 -14.56 7.56 -18.41
C VAL A 322 -13.08 7.86 -18.59
N MET A 323 -12.19 6.90 -18.36
CA MET A 323 -10.72 7.09 -18.50
C MET A 323 -10.32 7.74 -19.80
N SER A 324 -10.94 7.36 -20.91
CA SER A 324 -10.68 7.98 -22.23
C SER A 324 -11.00 9.47 -22.29
N SER A 325 -11.74 10.01 -21.31
CA SER A 325 -12.12 11.41 -21.28
C SER A 325 -11.07 12.32 -20.63
N TRP A 326 -10.16 11.77 -19.83
CA TRP A 326 -9.20 12.55 -19.07
C TRP A 326 -7.74 12.08 -19.20
N ILE A 327 -7.48 10.80 -19.53
CA ILE A 327 -6.09 10.35 -19.76
C ILE A 327 -5.58 10.95 -21.07
N PRO A 328 -4.44 11.69 -21.04
CA PRO A 328 -3.86 12.26 -22.27
C PRO A 328 -3.53 11.17 -23.30
N GLY A 329 -3.79 11.43 -24.54
CA GLY A 329 -3.43 10.51 -25.63
C GLY A 329 -4.43 9.40 -25.92
N LEU A 330 -5.46 9.17 -25.10
CA LEU A 330 -6.48 8.16 -25.41
C LEU A 330 -7.51 8.62 -26.45
N LYS A 331 -7.74 9.92 -26.59
CA LYS A 331 -8.65 10.49 -27.61
C LYS A 331 -7.93 11.11 -28.78
N LYS A 332 -6.78 11.66 -28.58
CA LYS A 332 -5.97 12.38 -29.59
C LYS A 332 -4.56 11.82 -29.56
N MET A 333 -3.88 11.84 -30.71
CA MET A 333 -2.45 11.50 -30.73
C MET A 333 -1.65 12.45 -29.83
N LEU A 334 -0.67 11.92 -29.13
CA LEU A 334 0.29 12.72 -28.37
C LEU A 334 1.28 13.40 -29.33
N PRO A 335 1.74 14.60 -29.01
CA PRO A 335 2.93 15.19 -29.63
C PRO A 335 4.16 14.30 -29.41
N ASP A 336 5.17 14.44 -30.29
CA ASP A 336 6.37 13.60 -30.24
C ASP A 336 7.17 13.79 -28.94
N ASN A 337 7.11 14.99 -28.38
CA ASN A 337 7.75 15.37 -27.13
C ASN A 337 6.90 15.08 -25.87
N VAL A 338 5.79 14.34 -25.98
CA VAL A 338 4.97 13.92 -24.82
C VAL A 338 4.79 12.41 -24.85
N LYS A 339 5.17 11.75 -23.76
CA LYS A 339 5.05 10.31 -23.56
C LYS A 339 4.15 10.04 -22.34
N VAL A 340 3.21 9.11 -22.46
CA VAL A 340 2.28 8.74 -21.37
C VAL A 340 2.27 7.22 -21.18
N SER A 341 2.50 6.81 -19.94
CA SER A 341 2.52 5.38 -19.56
C SER A 341 1.86 5.14 -18.18
#